data_fc033bc6c0206464be05347d96eb59ac
#
_entry.id   fc033bc6c0206464be05347d96eb59ac
#
_cell.length_a   1.000
_cell.length_b   1.000
_cell.length_c   1.000
_cell.angle_alpha   90.00
_cell.angle_beta   90.00
_cell.angle_gamma   90.00
#
_symmetry.space_group_name_H-M   'P 1'
#
loop_
_entity.id
_entity.type
_entity.pdbx_description
1 polymer ?
#
loop_
_entity_poly.entity_id
_entity_poly.type
_entity_poly.pdbx_seq_one_letter_code
_entity_poly.pdbx_strand_id
1 'polypeptide(L)'
;MIFDTHAHYDDEAFDEDRDRVLMGLKEAGVGTVLNVGASMASSESTLALTEQYPFVYGSAGVHPSETAELDEEKFQRLCEILKNPKILAVGEIGLDYYWEEPEHEIQKKWFLRQLELARQMQLPVII
;
A
#
# COMPACT_ATOMS: atom_id res chain seq x y z
N MET A 1 9.03 -17.81 12.99
CA MET A 1 8.07 -17.27 11.99
C MET A 1 8.61 -15.97 11.44
N ILE A 2 8.47 -15.79 10.14
CA ILE A 2 8.85 -14.56 9.46
C ILE A 2 7.65 -13.63 9.43
N PHE A 3 7.88 -12.34 9.66
CA PHE A 3 6.96 -11.28 9.30
C PHE A 3 7.50 -10.63 8.01
N ASP A 4 6.83 -10.88 6.89
CA ASP A 4 7.17 -10.24 5.62
C ASP A 4 6.57 -8.84 5.61
N THR A 5 7.41 -7.82 5.72
CA THR A 5 6.99 -6.42 5.88
C THR A 5 6.81 -5.67 4.55
N HIS A 6 7.04 -6.31 3.42
CA HIS A 6 6.89 -5.66 2.11
C HIS A 6 6.60 -6.68 1.01
N ALA A 7 5.33 -6.89 0.73
CA ALA A 7 4.88 -7.80 -0.30
C ALA A 7 3.76 -7.17 -1.15
N HIS A 8 3.56 -7.68 -2.35
CA HIS A 8 2.54 -7.25 -3.29
C HIS A 8 1.73 -8.43 -3.80
N TYR A 9 1.05 -9.13 -2.90
CA TYR A 9 0.21 -10.29 -3.25
C TYR A 9 -1.07 -9.90 -4.00
N ASP A 10 -1.39 -8.60 -4.07
CA ASP A 10 -2.46 -8.06 -4.91
C ASP A 10 -2.10 -7.98 -6.40
N ASP A 11 -0.81 -8.11 -6.75
CA ASP A 11 -0.33 -8.04 -8.13
C ASP A 11 -1.02 -9.09 -9.01
N GLU A 12 -1.29 -8.73 -10.28
CA GLU A 12 -1.94 -9.60 -11.26
C GLU A 12 -1.16 -10.91 -11.52
N ALA A 13 0.16 -10.92 -11.27
CA ALA A 13 0.97 -12.13 -11.37
C ALA A 13 0.46 -13.25 -10.45
N PHE A 14 -0.29 -12.93 -9.39
CA PHE A 14 -0.87 -13.89 -8.46
C PHE A 14 -2.33 -14.25 -8.76
N ASP A 15 -2.95 -13.70 -9.81
CA ASP A 15 -4.39 -13.86 -10.05
C ASP A 15 -4.84 -15.33 -10.12
N GLU A 16 -4.01 -16.20 -10.69
CA GLU A 16 -4.38 -17.62 -10.84
C GLU A 16 -4.22 -18.44 -9.56
N ASP A 17 -3.31 -18.06 -8.65
CA ASP A 17 -2.94 -18.89 -7.51
C ASP A 17 -2.79 -18.15 -6.17
N ARG A 18 -3.26 -16.91 -6.11
CA ARG A 18 -3.15 -16.04 -4.91
C ARG A 18 -3.59 -16.73 -3.64
N ASP A 19 -4.77 -17.32 -3.64
CA ASP A 19 -5.30 -18.00 -2.45
C ASP A 19 -4.41 -19.16 -2.02
N ARG A 20 -3.98 -19.99 -2.98
CA ARG A 20 -3.07 -21.11 -2.70
C ARG A 20 -1.75 -20.65 -2.11
N VAL A 21 -1.17 -19.58 -2.67
CA VAL A 21 0.09 -19.02 -2.18
C VAL A 21 -0.07 -18.47 -0.76
N LEU A 22 -1.08 -17.64 -0.53
CA LEU A 22 -1.32 -17.04 0.78
C LEU A 22 -1.62 -18.10 1.85
N MET A 23 -2.44 -19.08 1.54
CA MET A 23 -2.76 -20.15 2.50
C MET A 23 -1.55 -21.05 2.80
N GLY A 24 -0.58 -21.15 1.90
CA GLY A 24 0.64 -21.91 2.10
C GLY A 24 1.74 -21.20 2.89
N LEU A 25 1.61 -19.90 3.13
CA LEU A 25 2.68 -19.10 3.76
C LEU A 25 3.10 -19.60 5.15
N LYS A 26 2.14 -20.00 5.96
CA LYS A 26 2.42 -20.49 7.31
C LYS A 26 3.33 -21.74 7.29
N GLU A 27 3.05 -22.67 6.39
CA GLU A 27 3.88 -23.88 6.21
C GLU A 27 5.28 -23.54 5.70
N ALA A 28 5.36 -22.46 4.92
CA ALA A 28 6.65 -21.94 4.43
C ALA A 28 7.42 -21.11 5.48
N GLY A 29 6.86 -20.94 6.68
CA GLY A 29 7.50 -20.20 7.78
C GLY A 29 7.15 -18.72 7.86
N VAL A 30 6.24 -18.23 7.01
CA VAL A 30 5.76 -16.84 7.03
C VAL A 30 4.45 -16.77 7.81
N GLY A 31 4.47 -16.11 8.95
CA GLY A 31 3.31 -16.04 9.84
C GLY A 31 2.45 -14.80 9.66
N THR A 32 3.03 -13.73 9.19
CA THR A 32 2.36 -12.44 9.01
C THR A 32 2.92 -11.74 7.78
N VAL A 33 2.05 -11.04 7.06
CA VAL A 33 2.42 -10.29 5.84
C VAL A 33 1.89 -8.87 5.96
N LEU A 34 2.69 -7.91 5.56
CA LEU A 34 2.25 -6.56 5.22
C LEU A 34 2.21 -6.44 3.68
N ASN A 35 1.03 -6.44 3.13
CA ASN A 35 0.82 -6.17 1.71
C ASN A 35 0.86 -4.65 1.49
N VAL A 36 1.66 -4.20 0.53
CA VAL A 36 1.96 -2.77 0.34
C VAL A 36 1.19 -2.21 -0.83
N GLY A 37 0.32 -1.23 -0.56
CA GLY A 37 -0.37 -0.47 -1.58
C GLY A 37 0.59 0.49 -2.28
N ALA A 38 0.41 0.66 -3.59
CA ALA A 38 1.28 1.53 -4.41
C ALA A 38 0.49 2.43 -5.37
N SER A 39 -0.82 2.29 -5.41
CA SER A 39 -1.76 3.09 -6.20
C SER A 39 -3.11 3.11 -5.50
N MET A 40 -4.06 3.86 -6.00
CA MET A 40 -5.42 3.79 -5.45
C MET A 40 -6.01 2.38 -5.63
N ALA A 41 -5.89 1.80 -6.81
CA ALA A 41 -6.37 0.44 -7.08
C ALA A 41 -5.69 -0.59 -6.18
N SER A 42 -4.37 -0.53 -6.05
CA SER A 42 -3.58 -1.42 -5.20
C SER A 42 -3.91 -1.24 -3.71
N SER A 43 -4.17 -0.01 -3.26
CA SER A 43 -4.59 0.25 -1.88
C SER A 43 -5.97 -0.34 -1.59
N GLU A 44 -6.91 -0.28 -2.53
CA GLU A 44 -8.22 -0.95 -2.41
C GLU A 44 -8.06 -2.48 -2.39
N SER A 45 -7.24 -3.03 -3.28
CA SER A 45 -6.97 -4.47 -3.32
C SER A 45 -6.29 -4.95 -2.04
N THR A 46 -5.36 -4.16 -1.51
CA THR A 46 -4.71 -4.44 -0.21
C THR A 46 -5.74 -4.49 0.91
N LEU A 47 -6.64 -3.51 0.98
CA LEU A 47 -7.72 -3.51 1.97
C LEU A 47 -8.54 -4.80 1.89
N ALA A 48 -8.93 -5.20 0.67
CA ALA A 48 -9.68 -6.45 0.46
C ALA A 48 -8.92 -7.67 0.95
N LEU A 49 -7.61 -7.77 0.72
CA LEU A 49 -6.78 -8.87 1.22
C LEU A 49 -6.75 -8.91 2.75
N THR A 50 -6.67 -7.75 3.41
CA THR A 50 -6.69 -7.70 4.88
C THR A 50 -8.02 -8.18 5.47
N GLU A 51 -9.11 -7.97 4.76
CA GLU A 51 -10.44 -8.45 5.17
C GLU A 51 -10.61 -9.95 4.95
N GLN A 52 -9.99 -10.48 3.91
CA GLN A 52 -10.09 -11.89 3.54
C GLN A 52 -9.18 -12.80 4.34
N TYR A 53 -7.96 -12.35 4.69
CA TYR A 53 -6.94 -13.17 5.35
C TYR A 53 -6.55 -12.58 6.70
N PRO A 54 -6.77 -13.29 7.83
CA PRO A 54 -6.46 -12.76 9.17
C PRO A 54 -4.99 -12.42 9.40
N PHE A 55 -4.06 -13.10 8.72
CA PHE A 55 -2.62 -12.89 8.85
C PHE A 55 -2.07 -11.82 7.89
N VAL A 56 -2.93 -11.22 7.07
CA VAL A 56 -2.54 -10.15 6.14
C VAL A 56 -2.95 -8.81 6.75
N TYR A 57 -1.96 -7.94 6.86
CA TYR A 57 -2.09 -6.52 7.15
C TYR A 57 -1.71 -5.74 5.90
N GLY A 58 -1.92 -4.44 5.90
CA GLY A 58 -1.64 -3.64 4.72
C GLY A 58 -1.07 -2.27 5.01
N SER A 59 -0.58 -1.65 3.97
CA SER A 59 -0.39 -0.22 3.87
C SER A 59 -1.23 0.33 2.74
N ALA A 60 -1.50 1.62 2.78
CA ALA A 60 -2.20 2.32 1.71
C ALA A 60 -1.46 3.61 1.39
N GLY A 61 -1.28 3.85 0.11
CA GLY A 61 -0.55 5.00 -0.39
C GLY A 61 -0.43 4.97 -1.89
N VAL A 62 0.16 6.03 -2.44
CA VAL A 62 0.36 6.16 -3.88
C VAL A 62 1.83 6.42 -4.15
N HIS A 63 2.45 5.46 -4.82
CA HIS A 63 3.84 5.50 -5.26
C HIS A 63 4.07 6.72 -6.19
N PRO A 64 5.26 7.31 -6.19
CA PRO A 64 5.56 8.45 -7.07
C PRO A 64 5.17 8.26 -8.53
N SER A 65 5.36 7.06 -9.08
CA SER A 65 5.00 6.74 -10.47
C SER A 65 3.50 6.86 -10.76
N GLU A 66 2.65 6.80 -9.73
CA GLU A 66 1.20 6.78 -9.86
C GLU A 66 0.52 8.09 -9.40
N THR A 67 1.30 9.07 -8.98
CA THR A 67 0.77 10.32 -8.41
C THR A 67 -0.03 11.17 -9.40
N ALA A 68 0.14 10.98 -10.70
CA ALA A 68 -0.67 11.66 -11.72
C ALA A 68 -2.16 11.33 -11.61
N GLU A 69 -2.51 10.18 -11.06
CA GLU A 69 -3.92 9.78 -10.87
C GLU A 69 -4.61 10.51 -9.71
N LEU A 70 -3.84 11.09 -8.78
CA LEU A 70 -4.40 11.66 -7.55
C LEU A 70 -5.11 12.99 -7.78
N ASP A 71 -6.24 13.11 -7.09
CA ASP A 71 -6.99 14.35 -6.89
C ASP A 71 -7.51 14.37 -5.45
N GLU A 72 -8.23 15.40 -5.06
CA GLU A 72 -8.74 15.53 -3.69
C GLU A 72 -9.76 14.44 -3.34
N GLU A 73 -10.58 14.01 -4.27
CA GLU A 73 -11.57 12.94 -4.05
C GLU A 73 -10.86 11.60 -3.75
N LYS A 74 -9.88 11.24 -4.57
CA LYS A 74 -9.10 10.02 -4.37
C LYS A 74 -8.26 10.10 -3.09
N PHE A 75 -7.72 11.25 -2.77
CA PHE A 75 -7.00 11.46 -1.51
C PHE A 75 -7.92 11.26 -0.29
N GLN A 76 -9.17 11.74 -0.36
CA GLN A 76 -10.15 11.47 0.70
C GLN A 76 -10.45 9.98 0.83
N ARG A 77 -10.55 9.25 -0.28
CA ARG A 77 -10.71 7.79 -0.24
C ARG A 77 -9.52 7.12 0.42
N LEU A 78 -8.30 7.57 0.12
CA LEU A 78 -7.09 7.08 0.77
C LEU A 78 -7.15 7.28 2.28
N CYS A 79 -7.60 8.46 2.74
CA CYS A 79 -7.80 8.73 4.16
C CYS A 79 -8.78 7.74 4.80
N GLU A 80 -9.87 7.40 4.11
CA GLU A 80 -10.85 6.42 4.61
C GLU A 80 -10.23 5.02 4.73
N ILE A 81 -9.47 4.57 3.74
CA ILE A 81 -8.79 3.28 3.79
C ILE A 81 -7.85 3.21 5.00
N LEU A 82 -7.09 4.28 5.26
CA LEU A 82 -6.13 4.36 6.35
C LEU A 82 -6.76 4.34 7.75
N LYS A 83 -8.07 4.50 7.87
CA LYS A 83 -8.78 4.35 9.16
C LYS A 83 -8.98 2.89 9.56
N ASN A 84 -8.83 1.95 8.63
CA ASN A 84 -8.99 0.54 8.95
C ASN A 84 -7.86 0.07 9.86
N PRO A 85 -8.15 -0.62 10.98
CA PRO A 85 -7.13 -1.01 11.96
C PRO A 85 -6.11 -2.02 11.43
N LYS A 86 -6.37 -2.67 10.32
CA LYS A 86 -5.41 -3.58 9.67
C LYS A 86 -4.51 -2.88 8.65
N ILE A 87 -4.75 -1.62 8.37
CA ILE A 87 -3.87 -0.80 7.53
C ILE A 87 -2.92 -0.06 8.48
N LEU A 88 -1.66 -0.47 8.49
CA LEU A 88 -0.70 -0.15 9.54
C LEU A 88 0.28 0.97 9.18
N ALA A 89 0.33 1.36 7.91
CA ALA A 89 1.29 2.36 7.42
C ALA A 89 0.73 3.14 6.23
N VAL A 90 1.27 4.33 6.02
CA VAL A 90 1.08 5.08 4.79
C VAL A 90 2.22 4.72 3.83
N GLY A 91 1.86 4.16 2.70
CA GLY A 91 2.86 3.73 1.72
C GLY A 91 2.32 2.69 0.74
N GLU A 92 3.08 2.49 -0.27
CA GLU A 92 4.41 3.00 -0.62
C GLU A 92 4.30 4.43 -1.16
N ILE A 93 5.14 5.32 -0.64
CA ILE A 93 5.18 6.73 -1.04
C ILE A 93 6.64 7.13 -1.31
N GLY A 94 6.84 8.27 -1.92
CA GLY A 94 8.18 8.79 -2.11
C GLY A 94 8.28 9.70 -3.31
N LEU A 95 9.52 9.76 -3.75
CA LEU A 95 9.94 10.42 -4.97
C LEU A 95 10.70 9.41 -5.81
N ASP A 96 10.45 9.44 -7.11
CA ASP A 96 11.17 8.63 -8.07
C ASP A 96 11.46 9.49 -9.32
N TYR A 97 12.69 9.95 -9.42
CA TYR A 97 13.14 10.82 -10.49
C TYR A 97 13.88 10.08 -11.60
N TYR A 98 13.86 8.77 -11.57
CA TYR A 98 14.41 7.94 -12.65
C TYR A 98 13.65 8.19 -13.96
N TRP A 99 12.32 8.36 -13.87
CA TRP A 99 11.44 8.70 -14.97
C TRP A 99 11.10 10.20 -14.95
N GLU A 100 10.86 10.80 -16.10
CA GLU A 100 10.47 12.21 -16.20
C GLU A 100 8.99 12.44 -15.82
N GLU A 101 8.16 11.41 -15.96
CA GLU A 101 6.74 11.45 -15.60
C GLU A 101 6.44 10.50 -14.45
N PRO A 102 5.52 10.88 -13.54
CA PRO A 102 4.89 12.19 -13.40
C PRO A 102 5.88 13.32 -13.09
N GLU A 103 5.53 14.55 -13.44
CA GLU A 103 6.38 15.72 -13.14
C GLU A 103 6.81 15.76 -11.68
N HIS A 104 8.04 16.18 -11.42
CA HIS A 104 8.61 16.21 -10.07
C HIS A 104 7.77 17.01 -9.09
N GLU A 105 7.17 18.13 -9.51
CA GLU A 105 6.33 18.94 -8.63
C GLU A 105 5.04 18.24 -8.22
N ILE A 106 4.46 17.42 -9.09
CA ILE A 106 3.30 16.57 -8.79
C ILE A 106 3.69 15.52 -7.76
N GLN A 107 4.83 14.83 -7.96
CA GLN A 107 5.35 13.85 -7.03
C GLN A 107 5.59 14.48 -5.64
N LYS A 108 6.24 15.64 -5.59
CA LYS A 108 6.51 16.36 -4.33
C LYS A 108 5.23 16.73 -3.60
N LYS A 109 4.26 17.30 -4.32
CA LYS A 109 2.96 17.67 -3.75
C LYS A 109 2.33 16.51 -3.00
N TRP A 110 2.18 15.38 -3.67
CA TRP A 110 1.49 14.24 -3.10
C TRP A 110 2.33 13.48 -2.08
N PHE A 111 3.64 13.46 -2.22
CA PHE A 111 4.53 12.93 -1.20
C PHE A 111 4.36 13.70 0.12
N LEU A 112 4.43 15.03 0.07
CA LEU A 112 4.25 15.88 1.26
C LEU A 112 2.86 15.71 1.87
N ARG A 113 1.81 15.62 1.05
CA ARG A 113 0.44 15.39 1.52
C ARG A 113 0.31 14.06 2.25
N GLN A 114 0.93 13.01 1.74
CA GLN A 114 0.89 11.68 2.35
C GLN A 114 1.76 11.60 3.62
N LEU A 115 2.90 12.28 3.66
CA LEU A 115 3.70 12.39 4.87
C LEU A 115 2.92 13.11 6.00
N GLU A 116 2.25 14.20 5.67
CA GLU A 116 1.44 14.93 6.64
C GLU A 116 0.27 14.09 7.13
N LEU A 117 -0.35 13.33 6.23
CA LEU A 117 -1.42 12.39 6.61
C LEU A 117 -0.91 11.33 7.59
N ALA A 118 0.27 10.75 7.32
CA ALA A 118 0.90 9.79 8.22
C ALA A 118 1.16 10.41 9.61
N ARG A 119 1.64 11.64 9.64
CA ARG A 119 1.86 12.37 10.89
C ARG A 119 0.55 12.57 11.67
N GLN A 120 -0.50 13.01 11.00
CA GLN A 120 -1.82 13.25 11.61
C GLN A 120 -2.42 11.95 12.18
N MET A 121 -2.27 10.86 11.46
CA MET A 121 -2.81 9.55 11.86
C MET A 121 -1.88 8.78 12.78
N GLN A 122 -0.68 9.28 13.05
CA GLN A 122 0.35 8.61 13.85
C GLN A 122 0.71 7.23 13.30
N LEU A 123 0.83 7.12 11.98
CA LEU A 123 1.22 5.91 11.28
C LEU A 123 2.65 6.02 10.75
N PRO A 124 3.38 4.91 10.71
CA PRO A 124 4.67 4.86 10.00
C PRO A 124 4.47 5.01 8.50
N VAL A 125 5.57 5.27 7.81
CA VAL A 125 5.59 5.34 6.34
C VAL A 125 6.45 4.23 5.75
N ILE A 126 6.13 3.84 4.51
CA ILE A 126 6.95 2.97 3.69
C ILE A 126 7.39 3.78 2.47
N ILE A 127 8.73 3.90 2.31
CA ILE A 127 9.35 4.65 1.22
C ILE A 127 9.91 3.67 0.19
#